data_912e3e4f6981e49ed8aa58fc05c36380
#
_entry.id   912e3e4f6981e49ed8aa58fc05c36380
#
_cell.length_a   1.000
_cell.length_b   1.000
_cell.length_c   1.000
_cell.angle_alpha   90.00
_cell.angle_beta   90.00
_cell.angle_gamma   90.00
#
_symmetry.space_group_name_H-M   'P 1'
#
loop_
_entity.id
_entity.type
_entity.pdbx_description
1 polymer ?
#
loop_
_entity_poly.entity_id
_entity_poly.type
_entity_poly.pdbx_seq_one_letter_code
_entity_poly.pdbx_strand_id
1 'polypeptide(L)'
;GAQVIDWSYKATCCGASIGIARREIGDSLTTKLLDKARQAGAEAIVVSCPLCQSNLDMIQKDRLERPIPIFYFTELLRLSFSDRGDPKWFKTHFSNPVRLLKTKSLL
;
A
#
# COMPACT_ATOMS: atom_id res chain seq x y z
N GLY A 1 1.80 -3.71 18.29
CA GLY A 1 0.82 -3.67 17.23
C GLY A 1 0.93 -2.47 16.31
N ALA A 2 0.24 -2.56 15.20
CA ALA A 2 0.16 -1.47 14.25
C ALA A 2 -0.73 -0.34 14.79
N GLN A 3 -0.31 0.90 14.54
CA GLN A 3 -1.12 2.07 14.85
C GLN A 3 -1.93 2.45 13.62
N VAL A 4 -3.26 2.48 13.75
CA VAL A 4 -4.16 2.92 12.69
C VAL A 4 -4.25 4.44 12.69
N ILE A 5 -3.93 5.06 11.54
CA ILE A 5 -4.05 6.49 11.36
C ILE A 5 -5.42 6.83 10.80
N ASP A 6 -6.14 7.74 11.44
CA ASP A 6 -7.39 8.28 10.89
C ASP A 6 -7.07 9.37 9.86
N TRP A 7 -7.66 9.26 8.67
CA TRP A 7 -7.43 10.18 7.55
C TRP A 7 -8.64 10.29 6.65
N SER A 8 -8.74 11.42 5.95
CA SER A 8 -9.94 11.76 5.18
C SER A 8 -10.22 10.86 3.98
N TYR A 9 -9.22 10.17 3.45
CA TYR A 9 -9.35 9.32 2.25
C TYR A 9 -9.46 7.81 2.53
N LYS A 10 -9.64 7.41 3.78
CA LYS A 10 -9.71 5.99 4.16
C LYS A 10 -10.81 5.18 3.45
N ALA A 11 -11.87 5.84 3.02
CA ALA A 11 -12.99 5.21 2.29
C ALA A 11 -13.10 5.71 0.84
N THR A 12 -12.10 6.44 0.34
CA THR A 12 -12.09 6.96 -1.02
C THR A 12 -11.60 5.89 -2.00
N CYS A 13 -12.28 5.75 -3.16
CA CYS A 13 -11.86 4.83 -4.20
C CYS A 13 -10.47 5.19 -4.74
N CYS A 14 -9.62 4.19 -4.96
CA CYS A 14 -8.28 4.40 -5.53
C CYS A 14 -8.28 4.80 -7.00
N GLY A 15 -9.42 4.68 -7.70
CA GLY A 15 -9.54 5.03 -9.11
C GLY A 15 -9.18 3.91 -10.09
N ALA A 16 -8.94 2.68 -9.63
CA ALA A 16 -8.54 1.58 -10.51
C ALA A 16 -9.56 1.29 -11.61
N SER A 17 -10.86 1.26 -11.28
CA SER A 17 -11.91 1.00 -12.27
C SER A 17 -12.10 2.14 -13.25
N ILE A 18 -11.94 3.38 -12.82
CA ILE A 18 -11.97 4.55 -13.71
C ILE A 18 -10.75 4.57 -14.61
N GLY A 19 -9.60 4.14 -14.12
CA GLY A 19 -8.35 4.07 -14.87
C GLY A 19 -8.39 3.12 -16.06
N ILE A 20 -9.30 2.15 -16.09
CA ILE A 20 -9.51 1.27 -17.24
C ILE A 20 -10.10 2.06 -18.41
N ALA A 21 -11.06 2.94 -18.14
CA ALA A 21 -11.74 3.74 -19.17
C ALA A 21 -11.05 5.10 -19.40
N ARG A 22 -10.54 5.72 -18.35
CA ARG A 22 -9.91 7.04 -18.33
C ARG A 22 -8.65 7.03 -17.48
N ARG A 23 -7.52 6.68 -18.09
CA ARG A 23 -6.26 6.49 -17.36
C ARG A 23 -5.78 7.73 -16.63
N GLU A 24 -5.87 8.88 -17.26
CA GLU A 24 -5.43 10.16 -16.66
C GLU A 24 -6.24 10.52 -15.41
N ILE A 25 -7.54 10.22 -15.39
CA ILE A 25 -8.40 10.46 -14.23
C ILE A 25 -8.07 9.45 -13.13
N GLY A 26 -7.92 8.17 -13.47
CA GLY A 26 -7.54 7.11 -12.53
C GLY A 26 -6.19 7.38 -11.87
N ASP A 27 -5.18 7.73 -12.65
CA ASP A 27 -3.84 8.04 -12.15
C ASP A 27 -3.85 9.27 -11.22
N SER A 28 -4.63 10.29 -11.54
CA SER A 28 -4.79 11.47 -10.70
C SER A 28 -5.41 11.13 -9.34
N LEU A 29 -6.46 10.32 -9.32
CA LEU A 29 -7.11 9.86 -8.08
C LEU A 29 -6.16 9.00 -7.23
N THR A 30 -5.45 8.10 -7.87
CA THR A 30 -4.49 7.21 -7.19
C THR A 30 -3.34 7.99 -6.57
N THR A 31 -2.75 8.92 -7.33
CA THR A 31 -1.65 9.78 -6.85
C THR A 31 -2.10 10.65 -5.69
N LYS A 32 -3.29 11.23 -5.78
CA LYS A 32 -3.86 12.05 -4.72
C LYS A 32 -4.07 11.27 -3.43
N LEU A 33 -4.54 10.03 -3.54
CA LEU A 33 -4.72 9.15 -2.39
C LEU A 33 -3.38 8.84 -1.71
N LEU A 34 -2.36 8.52 -2.48
CA LEU A 34 -1.01 8.27 -1.97
C LEU A 34 -0.42 9.51 -1.28
N ASP A 35 -0.58 10.69 -1.88
CA ASP A 35 -0.10 11.94 -1.29
C ASP A 35 -0.79 12.25 0.03
N LYS A 36 -2.10 12.01 0.11
CA LYS A 36 -2.86 12.21 1.35
C LYS A 36 -2.45 11.23 2.45
N ALA A 37 -2.16 9.98 2.11
CA ALA A 37 -1.62 9.02 3.06
C ALA A 37 -0.27 9.48 3.63
N ARG A 38 0.61 9.99 2.78
CA ARG A 38 1.90 10.56 3.21
C ARG A 38 1.74 11.76 4.12
N GLN A 39 0.86 12.69 3.75
CA GLN A 39 0.58 13.88 4.56
C GLN A 39 0.04 13.51 5.94
N ALA A 40 -0.70 12.41 6.05
CA ALA A 40 -1.19 11.88 7.31
C ALA A 40 -0.11 11.15 8.14
N GLY A 41 1.09 10.98 7.59
CA GLY A 41 2.20 10.32 8.28
C GLY A 41 2.19 8.79 8.19
N ALA A 42 1.46 8.21 7.23
CA ALA A 42 1.40 6.76 7.08
C ALA A 42 2.73 6.20 6.58
N GLU A 43 3.17 5.12 7.21
CA GLU A 43 4.33 4.35 6.78
C GLU A 43 3.97 3.22 5.81
N ALA A 44 2.71 2.81 5.80
CA ALA A 44 2.15 1.79 4.93
C ALA A 44 0.66 2.02 4.74
N ILE A 45 0.09 1.46 3.68
CA ILE A 45 -1.35 1.46 3.43
C ILE A 45 -1.83 0.01 3.45
N VAL A 46 -2.93 -0.25 4.14
CA VAL A 46 -3.57 -1.57 4.19
C VAL A 46 -4.87 -1.51 3.40
N VAL A 47 -5.06 -2.46 2.50
CA VAL A 47 -6.22 -2.54 1.63
C VAL A 47 -6.91 -3.89 1.72
N SER A 48 -8.20 -3.91 1.39
CA SER A 48 -9.01 -5.14 1.32
C SER A 48 -9.51 -5.44 -0.10
N CYS A 49 -9.21 -4.57 -1.05
CA CYS A 49 -9.58 -4.74 -2.46
C CYS A 49 -8.35 -5.11 -3.28
N PRO A 50 -8.34 -6.24 -4.02
CA PRO A 50 -7.19 -6.64 -4.83
C PRO A 50 -6.83 -5.63 -5.92
N LEU A 51 -7.84 -4.95 -6.51
CA LEU A 51 -7.61 -3.90 -7.50
C LEU A 51 -6.91 -2.69 -6.87
N CYS A 52 -7.28 -2.33 -5.64
CA CYS A 52 -6.60 -1.25 -4.92
C CYS A 52 -5.16 -1.61 -4.62
N GLN A 53 -4.88 -2.83 -4.19
CA GLN A 53 -3.50 -3.26 -3.96
C GLN A 53 -2.67 -3.14 -5.23
N SER A 54 -3.12 -3.72 -6.32
CA SER A 54 -2.39 -3.70 -7.59
C SER A 54 -2.19 -2.27 -8.09
N ASN A 55 -3.24 -1.46 -8.08
CA ASN A 55 -3.21 -0.11 -8.61
C ASN A 55 -2.29 0.82 -7.81
N LEU A 56 -2.44 0.82 -6.48
CA LEU A 56 -1.62 1.67 -5.60
C LEU A 56 -0.15 1.24 -5.60
N ASP A 57 0.11 -0.05 -5.70
CA ASP A 57 1.47 -0.58 -5.72
C ASP A 57 2.17 -0.32 -7.07
N MET A 58 1.50 -0.62 -8.17
CA MET A 58 2.06 -0.48 -9.52
C MET A 58 2.37 0.97 -9.89
N ILE A 59 1.52 1.92 -9.52
CA ILE A 59 1.73 3.33 -9.89
C ILE A 59 3.01 3.90 -9.26
N GLN A 60 3.46 3.32 -8.16
CA GLN A 60 4.64 3.78 -7.46
C GLN A 60 5.96 3.29 -8.09
N LYS A 61 5.91 2.32 -8.98
CA LYS A 61 7.09 1.65 -9.54
C LYS A 61 8.11 2.63 -10.13
N ASP A 62 7.63 3.61 -10.89
CA ASP A 62 8.50 4.51 -11.66
C ASP A 62 8.41 5.98 -11.22
N ARG A 63 7.63 6.30 -10.21
CA ARG A 63 7.26 7.70 -9.91
C ARG A 63 7.75 8.23 -8.59
N LEU A 64 8.18 7.36 -7.68
CA LEU A 64 8.43 7.81 -6.30
C LEU A 64 9.80 7.36 -5.81
N GLU A 65 10.56 8.32 -5.28
CA GLU A 65 11.83 8.04 -4.60
C GLU A 65 11.63 7.21 -3.33
N ARG A 66 10.47 7.40 -2.66
CA ARG A 66 10.11 6.69 -1.41
C ARG A 66 8.70 6.12 -1.53
N PRO A 67 8.55 4.95 -2.13
CA PRO A 67 7.24 4.33 -2.23
C PRO A 67 6.70 3.94 -0.86
N ILE A 68 5.38 4.09 -0.67
CA ILE A 68 4.68 3.59 0.51
C ILE A 68 4.30 2.13 0.26
N PRO A 69 4.73 1.18 1.11
CA PRO A 69 4.29 -0.21 0.96
C PRO A 69 2.77 -0.36 1.05
N ILE A 70 2.21 -1.16 0.15
CA ILE A 70 0.78 -1.46 0.11
C ILE A 70 0.59 -2.91 0.53
N PHE A 71 -0.06 -3.12 1.67
CA PHE A 71 -0.35 -4.45 2.18
C PHE A 71 -1.79 -4.84 1.90
N TYR A 72 -1.99 -6.06 1.45
CA TYR A 72 -3.30 -6.68 1.55
C TYR A 72 -3.53 -7.11 3.00
N PHE A 73 -4.75 -6.94 3.50
CA PHE A 73 -5.01 -7.16 4.93
C PHE A 73 -4.63 -8.56 5.42
N THR A 74 -4.74 -9.58 4.55
CA THR A 74 -4.36 -10.96 4.89
C THR A 74 -2.85 -11.13 5.10
N GLU A 75 -2.03 -10.29 4.49
CA GLU A 75 -0.59 -10.31 4.71
C GLU A 75 -0.24 -9.89 6.14
N LEU A 76 -0.92 -8.88 6.67
CA LEU A 76 -0.74 -8.48 8.06
C LEU A 76 -1.25 -9.55 9.04
N LEU A 77 -2.37 -10.20 8.71
CA LEU A 77 -2.86 -11.33 9.50
C LEU A 77 -1.82 -12.44 9.54
N ARG A 78 -1.24 -12.79 8.40
CA ARG A 78 -0.19 -13.82 8.34
C ARG A 78 1.01 -13.45 9.22
N LEU A 79 1.45 -12.19 9.16
CA LEU A 79 2.53 -11.71 10.03
C LEU A 79 2.18 -11.82 11.51
N SER A 80 0.93 -11.50 11.88
CA SER A 80 0.48 -11.54 13.28
C SER A 80 0.39 -12.94 13.86
N PHE A 81 0.16 -13.95 13.02
CA PHE A 81 0.12 -15.36 13.44
C PHE A 81 1.47 -16.07 13.34
N SER A 82 2.50 -15.38 12.88
CA SER A 82 3.83 -15.93 12.70
C SER A 82 4.81 -15.31 13.69
N ASP A 83 5.73 -16.10 14.21
CA ASP A 83 6.78 -15.58 15.09
C ASP A 83 7.68 -14.59 14.34
N ARG A 84 7.91 -14.87 13.07
CA ARG A 84 8.69 -14.01 12.18
C ARG A 84 8.23 -14.19 10.73
N GLY A 85 8.13 -13.09 9.98
CA GLY A 85 7.77 -13.13 8.57
C GLY A 85 8.92 -13.62 7.69
N ASP A 86 8.59 -14.06 6.48
CA ASP A 86 9.56 -14.46 5.45
C ASP A 86 9.53 -13.42 4.30
N PRO A 87 10.67 -12.84 3.92
CA PRO A 87 10.74 -11.90 2.79
C PRO A 87 10.15 -12.45 1.49
N LYS A 88 10.14 -13.77 1.32
CA LYS A 88 9.58 -14.42 0.12
C LYS A 88 8.07 -14.20 -0.04
N TRP A 89 7.36 -13.90 1.04
CA TRP A 89 5.92 -13.64 0.99
C TRP A 89 5.56 -12.38 0.21
N PHE A 90 6.53 -11.48 0.04
CA PHE A 90 6.32 -10.15 -0.56
C PHE A 90 6.96 -9.99 -1.94
N LYS A 91 7.32 -11.09 -2.60
CA LYS A 91 8.00 -11.04 -3.91
C LYS A 91 7.16 -10.41 -5.02
N THR A 92 5.85 -10.42 -4.88
CA THR A 92 4.94 -9.86 -5.89
C THR A 92 4.71 -8.37 -5.75
N HIS A 93 5.20 -7.76 -4.67
CA HIS A 93 5.07 -6.32 -4.47
C HIS A 93 6.03 -5.53 -5.37
N PHE A 94 5.54 -4.48 -6.00
CA PHE A 94 6.38 -3.51 -6.72
C PHE A 94 7.07 -2.55 -5.76
N SER A 95 6.35 -2.07 -4.73
CA SER A 95 6.94 -1.32 -3.62
C SER A 95 7.30 -2.29 -2.51
N ASN A 96 8.57 -2.64 -2.41
CA ASN A 96 9.04 -3.70 -1.52
C ASN A 96 8.87 -3.34 -0.05
N PRO A 97 8.01 -4.06 0.71
CA PRO A 97 7.76 -3.77 2.11
C PRO A 97 8.83 -4.31 3.07
N VAL A 98 9.77 -5.11 2.58
CA VAL A 98 10.75 -5.83 3.41
C VAL A 98 11.57 -4.85 4.26
N ARG A 99 11.96 -3.71 3.71
CA ARG A 99 12.73 -2.71 4.44
C ARG A 99 11.96 -2.18 5.66
N LEU A 100 10.70 -1.83 5.47
CA LEU A 100 9.84 -1.36 6.57
C LEU A 100 9.68 -2.45 7.63
N LEU A 101 9.39 -3.66 7.22
CA LEU A 101 9.17 -4.79 8.13
C LEU A 101 10.43 -5.13 8.93
N LYS A 102 11.61 -5.03 8.33
CA LYS A 102 12.89 -5.19 9.04
C LYS A 102 13.10 -4.09 10.07
N THR A 103 12.81 -2.84 9.71
CA THR A 103 12.89 -1.70 10.64
C THR A 103 11.97 -1.90 11.86
N LYS A 104 10.83 -2.52 11.67
CA LYS A 104 9.85 -2.82 12.74
C LYS A 104 10.11 -4.16 13.43
N SER A 105 11.20 -4.85 13.11
CA SER A 105 11.57 -6.16 13.69
C SER A 105 10.55 -7.26 13.43
N LEU A 106 9.85 -7.20 12.30
CA LEU A 106 8.83 -8.18 11.90
C LEU A 106 9.37 -9.24 10.92
N LEU A 107 10.56 -9.06 10.44
CA LEU A 107 11.28 -10.01 9.58
C LEU A 107 12.60 -10.44 10.19
#